data_7744a61346c0adb3573048b5dfa568e4
#
_entry.id   7744a61346c0adb3573048b5dfa568e4
#
_cell.length_a   1.000
_cell.length_b   1.000
_cell.length_c   1.000
_cell.angle_alpha   90.00
_cell.angle_beta   90.00
_cell.angle_gamma   90.00
#
_symmetry.space_group_name_H-M   'P 1'
#
loop_
_entity.id
_entity.type
_entity.pdbx_description
1 polymer ?
#
loop_
_entity_poly.entity_id
_entity_poly.type
_entity_poly.pdbx_seq_one_letter_code
_entity_poly.pdbx_strand_id
1 'polypeptide(L)'
;EMEEFVQSSGEDGVVVFSLGSMVKNLTDEKANLIASALAQIPQKVLWRYKGKIPTSLGSNTRLFDWIPQNDLLGHPKTKAFITHGGTNGIYEAIYHGIPMVGVPMFADQPDNIAHMKAKGAAVEVNMNTMTSADLLRALRTVINDPSYKENAMRLSRIHHDQPVKPLDRAVFWIEFVMRHKGAKHLRVAAHDLTWFQYHSLDVIGFLLACASAAILLVAKCCFFSFRKICKTGKKKKRE
;
A
#
# COMPACT_ATOMS: atom_id res chain seq x y z
N GLU A 1 27.92 -5.31 14.31
CA GLU A 1 27.87 -4.02 13.58
C GLU A 1 26.48 -3.37 13.61
N MET A 2 25.40 -4.06 13.16
CA MET A 2 24.03 -3.48 13.19
C MET A 2 23.54 -3.28 14.61
N GLU A 3 23.67 -4.29 15.46
CA GLU A 3 23.30 -4.23 16.89
C GLU A 3 24.09 -3.15 17.64
N GLU A 4 25.37 -3.05 17.43
CA GLU A 4 26.22 -1.98 18.02
C GLU A 4 25.72 -0.59 17.61
N PHE A 5 25.30 -0.44 16.35
CA PHE A 5 24.73 0.81 15.86
C PHE A 5 23.40 1.13 16.55
N VAL A 6 22.54 0.14 16.76
CA VAL A 6 21.29 0.29 17.50
C VAL A 6 21.57 0.64 18.96
N GLN A 7 22.48 -0.08 19.62
CA GLN A 7 22.81 0.18 21.02
C GLN A 7 23.40 1.57 21.25
N SER A 8 24.19 2.06 20.30
CA SER A 8 24.81 3.37 20.38
C SER A 8 23.83 4.56 20.15
N SER A 9 22.51 4.28 19.96
CA SER A 9 21.49 5.34 19.84
C SER A 9 21.06 6.00 21.15
N GLY A 10 21.52 5.49 22.29
CA GLY A 10 21.16 6.02 23.60
C GLY A 10 19.64 5.99 23.86
N GLU A 11 19.13 7.05 24.46
CA GLU A 11 17.70 7.23 24.78
C GLU A 11 16.88 7.67 23.57
N ASP A 12 17.51 8.33 22.58
CA ASP A 12 16.84 8.77 21.37
C ASP A 12 16.29 7.59 20.55
N GLY A 13 16.99 6.44 20.61
CA GLY A 13 16.57 5.22 19.95
C GLY A 13 16.77 5.26 18.43
N VAL A 14 16.02 4.40 17.75
CA VAL A 14 16.21 4.20 16.31
C VAL A 14 14.90 4.35 15.53
N VAL A 15 15.05 4.73 14.26
CA VAL A 15 14.02 4.68 13.23
C VAL A 15 14.41 3.62 12.21
N VAL A 16 13.49 2.71 11.93
CA VAL A 16 13.64 1.72 10.85
C VAL A 16 13.04 2.30 9.58
N PHE A 17 13.72 2.18 8.45
CA PHE A 17 13.21 2.68 7.18
C PHE A 17 13.32 1.64 6.06
N SER A 18 12.19 1.28 5.47
CA SER A 18 12.13 0.37 4.34
C SER A 18 10.95 0.67 3.41
N LEU A 19 11.23 0.82 2.12
CA LEU A 19 10.20 0.91 1.07
C LEU A 19 9.89 -0.47 0.43
N GLY A 20 10.19 -1.54 1.13
CA GLY A 20 9.94 -2.91 0.68
C GLY A 20 10.89 -3.39 -0.42
N SER A 21 10.67 -4.61 -0.91
CA SER A 21 11.58 -5.28 -1.84
C SER A 21 11.40 -4.86 -3.30
N MET A 22 10.26 -4.28 -3.65
CA MET A 22 9.94 -3.90 -5.02
C MET A 22 10.52 -2.54 -5.42
N VAL A 23 10.71 -1.64 -4.46
CA VAL A 23 11.34 -0.33 -4.70
C VAL A 23 12.85 -0.52 -4.66
N LYS A 24 13.45 -0.63 -5.85
CA LYS A 24 14.89 -0.89 -5.99
C LYS A 24 15.73 0.39 -5.97
N ASN A 25 15.25 1.44 -6.63
CA ASN A 25 15.99 2.69 -6.78
C ASN A 25 15.07 3.89 -6.57
N LEU A 26 15.54 4.85 -5.82
CA LEU A 26 15.02 6.23 -5.80
C LEU A 26 15.87 7.08 -6.73
N THR A 27 15.30 8.16 -7.25
CA THR A 27 16.13 9.19 -7.93
C THR A 27 17.09 9.81 -6.93
N ASP A 28 18.27 10.27 -7.39
CA ASP A 28 19.25 10.93 -6.53
C ASP A 28 18.65 12.12 -5.78
N GLU A 29 17.74 12.85 -6.44
CA GLU A 29 17.00 13.96 -5.83
C GLU A 29 16.16 13.51 -4.64
N LYS A 30 15.33 12.46 -4.81
CA LYS A 30 14.46 11.94 -3.75
C LYS A 30 15.28 11.30 -2.62
N ALA A 31 16.35 10.57 -2.95
CA ALA A 31 17.24 10.00 -1.95
C ALA A 31 17.93 11.09 -1.11
N ASN A 32 18.40 12.18 -1.72
CA ASN A 32 18.98 13.31 -1.02
C ASN A 32 17.96 14.09 -0.18
N LEU A 33 16.73 14.28 -0.69
CA LEU A 33 15.64 14.90 0.05
C LEU A 33 15.35 14.12 1.35
N ILE A 34 15.23 12.80 1.24
CA ILE A 34 14.98 11.90 2.37
C ILE A 34 16.17 11.94 3.34
N ALA A 35 17.39 11.76 2.85
CA ALA A 35 18.60 11.79 3.67
C ALA A 35 18.74 13.11 4.46
N SER A 36 18.44 14.24 3.82
CA SER A 36 18.44 15.56 4.46
C SER A 36 17.40 15.67 5.60
N ALA A 37 16.23 15.05 5.46
CA ALA A 37 15.25 15.00 6.54
C ALA A 37 15.74 14.13 7.70
N LEU A 38 16.26 12.94 7.40
CA LEU A 38 16.77 11.99 8.39
C LEU A 38 17.96 12.54 9.18
N ALA A 39 18.82 13.34 8.56
CA ALA A 39 19.96 13.97 9.22
C ALA A 39 19.57 14.98 10.33
N GLN A 40 18.31 15.41 10.38
CA GLN A 40 17.82 16.43 11.32
C GLN A 40 17.09 15.86 12.54
N ILE A 41 17.06 14.55 12.71
CA ILE A 41 16.52 13.90 13.90
C ILE A 41 17.65 13.35 14.77
N PRO A 42 17.48 13.29 16.11
CA PRO A 42 18.51 12.75 17.01
C PRO A 42 18.59 11.22 16.95
N GLN A 43 17.52 10.54 16.51
CA GLN A 43 17.47 9.10 16.39
C GLN A 43 18.48 8.60 15.37
N LYS A 44 19.01 7.41 15.58
CA LYS A 44 19.73 6.69 14.55
C LYS A 44 18.76 6.04 13.58
N VAL A 45 19.14 5.98 12.30
CA VAL A 45 18.29 5.45 11.23
C VAL A 45 18.96 4.26 10.57
N LEU A 46 18.23 3.14 10.53
CA LEU A 46 18.59 1.99 9.73
C LEU A 46 17.74 2.02 8.45
N TRP A 47 18.36 2.40 7.36
CA TRP A 47 17.68 2.55 6.08
C TRP A 47 18.03 1.40 5.14
N ARG A 48 17.02 0.58 4.80
CA ARG A 48 17.17 -0.41 3.73
C ARG A 48 17.14 0.30 2.38
N TYR A 49 18.31 0.37 1.75
CA TYR A 49 18.51 1.13 0.52
C TYR A 49 19.56 0.49 -0.38
N LYS A 50 19.21 0.36 -1.66
CA LYS A 50 20.13 -0.11 -2.73
C LYS A 50 20.21 0.98 -3.78
N GLY A 51 21.16 1.84 -3.70
CA GLY A 51 21.36 2.93 -4.65
C GLY A 51 22.65 3.67 -4.39
N LYS A 52 22.83 4.74 -5.12
CA LYS A 52 23.96 5.65 -4.87
C LYS A 52 23.78 6.31 -3.51
N ILE A 53 24.85 6.33 -2.72
CA ILE A 53 24.86 6.97 -1.40
C ILE A 53 24.49 8.44 -1.55
N PRO A 54 23.42 8.90 -0.86
CA PRO A 54 23.02 10.31 -0.91
C PRO A 54 24.13 11.24 -0.37
N THR A 55 24.38 12.34 -1.02
CA THR A 55 25.39 13.32 -0.60
C THR A 55 25.00 14.05 0.70
N SER A 56 23.69 14.10 1.01
CA SER A 56 23.14 14.67 2.23
C SER A 56 22.94 13.67 3.37
N LEU A 57 23.55 12.47 3.28
CA LEU A 57 23.43 11.42 4.29
C LEU A 57 24.05 11.89 5.62
N GLY A 58 23.25 11.89 6.68
CA GLY A 58 23.70 12.23 8.04
C GLY A 58 24.50 11.10 8.69
N SER A 59 25.38 11.45 9.63
CA SER A 59 26.16 10.48 10.42
C SER A 59 25.31 9.58 11.30
N ASN A 60 24.04 9.97 11.56
CA ASN A 60 23.05 9.21 12.30
C ASN A 60 22.38 8.12 11.44
N THR A 61 22.61 8.07 10.13
CA THR A 61 21.94 7.14 9.20
C THR A 61 22.92 6.15 8.62
N ARG A 62 22.59 4.87 8.67
CA ARG A 62 23.30 3.79 7.97
C ARG A 62 22.43 3.13 6.92
N LEU A 63 23.04 2.87 5.76
CA LEU A 63 22.40 2.21 4.62
C LEU A 63 22.73 0.73 4.64
N PHE A 64 21.73 -0.09 4.38
CA PHE A 64 21.87 -1.54 4.32
C PHE A 64 21.13 -2.08 3.09
N ASP A 65 21.73 -3.04 2.41
CA ASP A 65 21.06 -3.78 1.33
C ASP A 65 19.86 -4.59 1.82
N TRP A 66 19.99 -5.14 3.03
CA TRP A 66 19.00 -5.93 3.72
C TRP A 66 19.05 -5.66 5.23
N ILE A 67 17.86 -5.64 5.86
CA ILE A 67 17.71 -5.51 7.31
C ILE A 67 16.77 -6.59 7.82
N PRO A 68 16.99 -7.14 9.02
CA PRO A 68 16.03 -8.02 9.71
C PRO A 68 14.89 -7.16 10.27
N GLN A 69 13.98 -6.72 9.38
CA GLN A 69 12.99 -5.68 9.65
C GLN A 69 12.11 -6.04 10.85
N ASN A 70 11.60 -7.27 10.91
CA ASN A 70 10.73 -7.70 12.01
C ASN A 70 11.46 -7.64 13.38
N ASP A 71 12.72 -8.10 13.44
CA ASP A 71 13.50 -8.08 14.67
C ASP A 71 13.83 -6.64 15.09
N LEU A 72 14.16 -5.77 14.12
CA LEU A 72 14.40 -4.35 14.38
C LEU A 72 13.14 -3.63 14.87
N LEU A 73 11.98 -3.94 14.31
CA LEU A 73 10.71 -3.38 14.79
C LEU A 73 10.37 -3.87 16.20
N GLY A 74 10.76 -5.09 16.57
CA GLY A 74 10.63 -5.64 17.93
C GLY A 74 11.68 -5.11 18.92
N HIS A 75 12.69 -4.41 18.48
CA HIS A 75 13.74 -3.94 19.36
C HIS A 75 13.24 -2.80 20.28
N PRO A 76 13.55 -2.81 21.61
CA PRO A 76 13.03 -1.83 22.58
C PRO A 76 13.37 -0.37 22.23
N LYS A 77 14.46 -0.15 21.53
CA LYS A 77 14.90 1.19 21.10
C LYS A 77 14.19 1.71 19.86
N THR A 78 13.35 0.92 19.19
CA THR A 78 12.65 1.37 17.97
C THR A 78 11.52 2.33 18.31
N LYS A 79 11.62 3.55 17.79
CA LYS A 79 10.69 4.65 18.02
C LYS A 79 9.64 4.79 16.90
N ALA A 80 10.03 4.59 15.65
CA ALA A 80 9.14 4.71 14.50
C ALA A 80 9.60 3.86 13.32
N PHE A 81 8.68 3.61 12.41
CA PHE A 81 8.90 2.90 11.15
C PHE A 81 8.48 3.77 9.96
N ILE A 82 9.42 4.05 9.05
CA ILE A 82 9.10 4.66 7.75
C ILE A 82 8.87 3.51 6.78
N THR A 83 7.66 3.45 6.23
CA THR A 83 7.21 2.33 5.39
C THR A 83 6.44 2.80 4.17
N HIS A 84 6.50 2.03 3.09
CA HIS A 84 5.62 2.22 1.93
C HIS A 84 4.17 1.77 2.18
N GLY A 85 3.88 1.10 3.30
CA GLY A 85 2.54 0.63 3.61
C GLY A 85 2.18 -0.74 3.01
N GLY A 86 3.16 -1.53 2.60
CA GLY A 86 2.91 -2.92 2.20
C GLY A 86 2.41 -3.75 3.38
N THR A 87 1.47 -4.67 3.10
CA THR A 87 0.73 -5.45 4.10
C THR A 87 1.64 -6.10 5.16
N ASN A 88 2.74 -6.74 4.77
CA ASN A 88 3.63 -7.40 5.72
C ASN A 88 4.22 -6.42 6.73
N GLY A 89 4.77 -5.30 6.28
CA GLY A 89 5.35 -4.29 7.17
C GLY A 89 4.32 -3.63 8.09
N ILE A 90 3.08 -3.45 7.61
CA ILE A 90 1.97 -2.98 8.46
C ILE A 90 1.70 -3.96 9.59
N TYR A 91 1.59 -5.26 9.29
CA TYR A 91 1.35 -6.28 10.33
C TYR A 91 2.52 -6.43 11.30
N GLU A 92 3.77 -6.34 10.82
CA GLU A 92 4.96 -6.33 11.69
C GLU A 92 4.93 -5.12 12.63
N ALA A 93 4.62 -3.92 12.13
CA ALA A 93 4.51 -2.72 12.94
C ALA A 93 3.35 -2.79 13.95
N ILE A 94 2.19 -3.34 13.55
CA ILE A 94 1.08 -3.59 14.48
C ILE A 94 1.51 -4.58 15.56
N TYR A 95 2.14 -5.69 15.18
CA TYR A 95 2.58 -6.72 16.13
C TYR A 95 3.47 -6.14 17.25
N HIS A 96 4.43 -5.31 16.86
CA HIS A 96 5.39 -4.69 17.78
C HIS A 96 4.91 -3.35 18.38
N GLY A 97 3.74 -2.84 17.97
CA GLY A 97 3.19 -1.58 18.44
C GLY A 97 4.05 -0.37 18.07
N ILE A 98 4.54 -0.34 16.84
CA ILE A 98 5.41 0.75 16.33
C ILE A 98 4.60 1.73 15.49
N PRO A 99 4.61 3.04 15.82
CA PRO A 99 3.97 4.06 15.00
C PRO A 99 4.71 4.26 13.67
N MET A 100 3.98 4.70 12.64
CA MET A 100 4.48 4.70 11.28
C MET A 100 4.46 6.08 10.63
N VAL A 101 5.45 6.32 9.76
CA VAL A 101 5.36 7.32 8.69
C VAL A 101 5.16 6.55 7.38
N GLY A 102 3.96 6.68 6.81
CA GLY A 102 3.59 6.02 5.56
C GLY A 102 4.00 6.85 4.35
N VAL A 103 4.65 6.20 3.39
CA VAL A 103 5.04 6.77 2.09
C VAL A 103 4.48 5.88 0.98
N PRO A 104 3.15 5.84 0.81
CA PRO A 104 2.52 4.94 -0.15
C PRO A 104 2.88 5.32 -1.59
N MET A 105 3.06 4.33 -2.44
CA MET A 105 3.51 4.49 -3.82
C MET A 105 2.54 3.88 -4.84
N PHE A 106 2.07 2.64 -4.61
CA PHE A 106 1.19 1.91 -5.54
C PHE A 106 0.41 0.79 -4.86
N ALA A 107 -0.49 0.14 -5.60
CA ALA A 107 -1.30 -1.01 -5.20
C ALA A 107 -2.18 -0.73 -3.96
N ASP A 108 -2.14 -1.60 -2.96
CA ASP A 108 -2.89 -1.53 -1.72
C ASP A 108 -2.31 -0.56 -0.67
N GLN A 109 -1.12 -0.02 -0.94
CA GLN A 109 -0.38 0.79 0.03
C GLN A 109 -1.11 2.05 0.50
N PRO A 110 -1.75 2.86 -0.39
CA PRO A 110 -2.50 4.04 0.05
C PRO A 110 -3.65 3.69 0.99
N ASP A 111 -4.38 2.60 0.71
CA ASP A 111 -5.49 2.14 1.54
C ASP A 111 -5.00 1.65 2.91
N ASN A 112 -3.94 0.85 2.93
CA ASN A 112 -3.31 0.38 4.16
C ASN A 112 -2.86 1.54 5.07
N ILE A 113 -2.21 2.56 4.50
CA ILE A 113 -1.78 3.74 5.27
C ILE A 113 -2.97 4.57 5.72
N ALA A 114 -4.00 4.74 4.89
CA ALA A 114 -5.24 5.44 5.28
C ALA A 114 -5.90 4.76 6.49
N HIS A 115 -5.95 3.43 6.53
CA HIS A 115 -6.44 2.69 7.68
C HIS A 115 -5.61 2.94 8.95
N MET A 116 -4.29 2.97 8.84
CA MET A 116 -3.42 3.23 10.00
C MET A 116 -3.51 4.67 10.49
N LYS A 117 -3.67 5.64 9.57
CA LYS A 117 -3.99 7.04 9.90
C LYS A 117 -5.30 7.18 10.66
N ALA A 118 -6.36 6.54 10.16
CA ALA A 118 -7.68 6.58 10.80
C ALA A 118 -7.66 6.00 12.23
N LYS A 119 -6.71 5.10 12.52
CA LYS A 119 -6.49 4.53 13.84
C LYS A 119 -5.54 5.37 14.71
N GLY A 120 -5.02 6.48 14.21
CA GLY A 120 -4.07 7.35 14.91
C GLY A 120 -2.69 6.73 15.14
N ALA A 121 -2.29 5.75 14.32
CA ALA A 121 -1.01 5.05 14.44
C ALA A 121 -0.04 5.38 13.29
N ALA A 122 -0.42 6.24 12.35
CA ALA A 122 0.43 6.66 11.24
C ALA A 122 0.19 8.11 10.82
N VAL A 123 1.24 8.72 10.24
CA VAL A 123 1.18 9.94 9.43
C VAL A 123 1.58 9.56 8.02
N GLU A 124 0.91 10.15 7.02
CA GLU A 124 1.21 9.92 5.61
C GLU A 124 1.96 11.09 4.99
N VAL A 125 2.93 10.80 4.15
CA VAL A 125 3.59 11.77 3.27
C VAL A 125 3.57 11.25 1.83
N ASN A 126 3.34 12.14 0.88
CA ASN A 126 3.27 11.79 -0.53
C ASN A 126 4.66 11.84 -1.16
N MET A 127 5.18 10.72 -1.67
CA MET A 127 6.51 10.61 -2.26
C MET A 127 6.75 11.62 -3.39
N ASN A 128 5.74 11.94 -4.17
CA ASN A 128 5.89 12.82 -5.35
C ASN A 128 6.00 14.30 -4.99
N THR A 129 5.28 14.73 -3.95
CA THR A 129 5.14 16.15 -3.59
C THR A 129 5.83 16.54 -2.30
N MET A 130 6.25 15.57 -1.45
CA MET A 130 6.87 15.86 -0.17
C MET A 130 8.18 16.64 -0.32
N THR A 131 8.38 17.54 0.62
CA THR A 131 9.65 18.20 0.89
C THR A 131 10.39 17.49 2.04
N SER A 132 11.68 17.81 2.22
CA SER A 132 12.44 17.33 3.38
C SER A 132 11.78 17.77 4.71
N ALA A 133 11.22 18.98 4.75
CA ALA A 133 10.51 19.50 5.92
C ALA A 133 9.22 18.72 6.22
N ASP A 134 8.51 18.23 5.20
CA ASP A 134 7.29 17.44 5.40
C ASP A 134 7.61 16.08 6.02
N LEU A 135 8.65 15.39 5.52
CA LEU A 135 9.09 14.12 6.11
C LEU A 135 9.61 14.30 7.53
N LEU A 136 10.40 15.36 7.79
CA LEU A 136 10.90 15.69 9.12
C LEU A 136 9.73 15.97 10.09
N ARG A 137 8.75 16.74 9.66
CA ARG A 137 7.55 17.04 10.47
C ARG A 137 6.79 15.76 10.80
N ALA A 138 6.55 14.88 9.81
CA ALA A 138 5.88 13.61 10.01
C ALA A 138 6.61 12.72 11.03
N LEU A 139 7.94 12.61 10.92
CA LEU A 139 8.78 11.87 11.88
C LEU A 139 8.67 12.45 13.29
N ARG A 140 8.84 13.75 13.43
CA ARG A 140 8.71 14.41 14.74
C ARG A 140 7.32 14.22 15.35
N THR A 141 6.28 14.26 14.54
CA THR A 141 4.91 14.02 14.99
C THR A 141 4.77 12.61 15.57
N VAL A 142 5.10 11.56 14.83
CA VAL A 142 4.90 10.18 15.31
C VAL A 142 5.83 9.79 16.46
N ILE A 143 6.98 10.45 16.60
CA ILE A 143 7.96 10.17 17.67
C ILE A 143 7.63 10.93 18.95
N ASN A 144 7.25 12.21 18.85
CA ASN A 144 7.13 13.12 19.98
C ASN A 144 5.70 13.22 20.53
N ASP A 145 4.67 12.91 19.72
CA ASP A 145 3.30 12.83 20.21
C ASP A 145 3.03 11.40 20.71
N PRO A 146 2.88 11.21 22.04
CA PRO A 146 2.72 9.88 22.64
C PRO A 146 1.46 9.15 22.17
N SER A 147 0.46 9.88 21.68
CA SER A 147 -0.79 9.28 21.21
C SER A 147 -0.59 8.27 20.07
N TYR A 148 0.40 8.50 19.19
CA TYR A 148 0.72 7.57 18.11
C TYR A 148 1.25 6.23 18.64
N LYS A 149 2.15 6.29 19.63
CA LYS A 149 2.69 5.09 20.29
C LYS A 149 1.60 4.36 21.07
N GLU A 150 0.77 5.07 21.80
CA GLU A 150 -0.34 4.51 22.57
C GLU A 150 -1.35 3.79 21.66
N ASN A 151 -1.72 4.42 20.55
CA ASN A 151 -2.60 3.83 19.54
C ASN A 151 -1.97 2.59 18.88
N ALA A 152 -0.69 2.66 18.50
CA ALA A 152 0.03 1.51 17.95
C ALA A 152 0.07 0.35 18.95
N MET A 153 0.36 0.63 20.24
CA MET A 153 0.35 -0.38 21.30
C MET A 153 -1.05 -0.94 21.58
N ARG A 154 -2.10 -0.12 21.44
CA ARG A 154 -3.49 -0.59 21.54
C ARG A 154 -3.80 -1.58 20.41
N LEU A 155 -3.41 -1.26 19.17
CA LEU A 155 -3.56 -2.18 18.03
C LEU A 155 -2.76 -3.48 18.24
N SER A 156 -1.55 -3.39 18.78
CA SER A 156 -0.73 -4.55 19.13
C SER A 156 -1.44 -5.48 20.12
N ARG A 157 -1.98 -4.94 21.20
CA ARG A 157 -2.72 -5.73 22.19
C ARG A 157 -3.92 -6.45 21.56
N ILE A 158 -4.70 -5.76 20.72
CA ILE A 158 -5.83 -6.37 20.00
C ILE A 158 -5.33 -7.47 19.05
N HIS A 159 -4.23 -7.21 18.34
CA HIS A 159 -3.65 -8.18 17.41
C HIS A 159 -3.13 -9.44 18.10
N HIS A 160 -2.59 -9.32 19.32
CA HIS A 160 -2.13 -10.48 20.11
C HIS A 160 -3.28 -11.27 20.76
N ASP A 161 -4.43 -10.64 20.97
CA ASP A 161 -5.63 -11.26 21.54
C ASP A 161 -6.41 -12.04 20.47
N GLN A 162 -5.78 -13.10 19.96
CA GLN A 162 -6.35 -14.01 18.97
C GLN A 162 -6.49 -15.41 19.56
N PRO A 163 -7.58 -16.13 19.22
CA PRO A 163 -7.83 -17.48 19.73
C PRO A 163 -6.77 -18.50 19.25
N VAL A 164 -6.11 -18.23 18.15
CA VAL A 164 -5.04 -19.06 17.56
C VAL A 164 -3.90 -18.16 17.12
N LYS A 165 -2.68 -18.44 17.54
CA LYS A 165 -1.50 -17.69 17.12
C LYS A 165 -1.29 -17.80 15.61
N PRO A 166 -0.79 -16.73 14.95
CA PRO A 166 -0.59 -16.74 13.50
C PRO A 166 0.25 -17.91 12.98
N LEU A 167 1.32 -18.27 13.70
CA LEU A 167 2.17 -19.40 13.33
C LEU A 167 1.41 -20.74 13.40
N ASP A 168 0.66 -20.97 14.48
CA ASP A 168 -0.11 -22.20 14.65
C ASP A 168 -1.19 -22.32 13.56
N ARG A 169 -1.81 -21.20 13.20
CA ARG A 169 -2.77 -21.15 12.10
C ARG A 169 -2.12 -21.47 10.74
N ALA A 170 -0.92 -20.95 10.50
CA ALA A 170 -0.17 -21.25 9.29
C ALA A 170 0.20 -22.75 9.22
N VAL A 171 0.72 -23.30 10.30
CA VAL A 171 1.05 -24.74 10.43
C VAL A 171 -0.20 -25.59 10.18
N PHE A 172 -1.34 -25.25 10.81
CA PHE A 172 -2.60 -25.96 10.60
C PHE A 172 -2.96 -26.05 9.12
N TRP A 173 -2.90 -24.94 8.38
CA TRP A 173 -3.27 -24.92 6.96
C TRP A 173 -2.27 -25.66 6.10
N ILE A 174 -0.99 -25.61 6.39
CA ILE A 174 0.04 -26.39 5.69
C ILE A 174 -0.25 -27.87 5.86
N GLU A 175 -0.44 -28.33 7.09
CA GLU A 175 -0.75 -29.73 7.39
C GLU A 175 -2.11 -30.16 6.81
N PHE A 176 -3.12 -29.27 6.81
CA PHE A 176 -4.41 -29.51 6.20
C PHE A 176 -4.24 -29.85 4.71
N VAL A 177 -3.49 -29.02 3.98
CA VAL A 177 -3.21 -29.25 2.56
C VAL A 177 -2.45 -30.56 2.33
N MET A 178 -1.50 -30.89 3.21
CA MET A 178 -0.76 -32.15 3.16
C MET A 178 -1.68 -33.36 3.38
N ARG A 179 -2.51 -33.34 4.43
CA ARG A 179 -3.46 -34.44 4.77
C ARG A 179 -4.47 -34.68 3.66
N HIS A 180 -4.98 -33.62 3.05
CA HIS A 180 -6.02 -33.70 2.02
C HIS A 180 -5.47 -33.72 0.58
N LYS A 181 -4.14 -33.86 0.41
CA LYS A 181 -3.47 -33.88 -0.90
C LYS A 181 -3.86 -32.69 -1.79
N GLY A 182 -3.98 -31.53 -1.18
CA GLY A 182 -4.39 -30.28 -1.78
C GLY A 182 -5.67 -29.70 -1.15
N ALA A 183 -6.07 -28.53 -1.62
CA ALA A 183 -7.25 -27.83 -1.14
C ALA A 183 -8.20 -27.47 -2.30
N LYS A 184 -8.60 -28.49 -3.08
CA LYS A 184 -9.41 -28.30 -4.30
C LYS A 184 -10.72 -27.53 -4.03
N HIS A 185 -11.34 -27.75 -2.87
CA HIS A 185 -12.57 -27.06 -2.47
C HIS A 185 -12.38 -25.55 -2.16
N LEU A 186 -11.13 -25.11 -2.00
CA LEU A 186 -10.76 -23.69 -1.84
C LEU A 186 -10.24 -23.06 -3.14
N ARG A 187 -10.21 -23.85 -4.22
CA ARG A 187 -9.75 -23.36 -5.52
C ARG A 187 -10.72 -22.32 -6.06
N VAL A 188 -10.16 -21.22 -6.57
CA VAL A 188 -10.95 -20.15 -7.18
C VAL A 188 -11.63 -20.69 -8.45
N ALA A 189 -12.94 -20.49 -8.59
CA ALA A 189 -13.72 -20.93 -9.76
C ALA A 189 -13.21 -20.36 -11.10
N ALA A 190 -12.43 -19.27 -11.07
CA ALA A 190 -11.78 -18.70 -12.24
C ALA A 190 -10.92 -19.71 -13.03
N HIS A 191 -10.38 -20.74 -12.35
CA HIS A 191 -9.63 -21.80 -13.01
C HIS A 191 -10.47 -22.76 -13.87
N ASP A 192 -11.79 -22.74 -13.68
CA ASP A 192 -12.73 -23.59 -14.43
C ASP A 192 -13.37 -22.83 -15.60
N LEU A 193 -13.09 -21.53 -15.73
CA LEU A 193 -13.54 -20.70 -16.84
C LEU A 193 -12.72 -20.97 -18.10
N THR A 194 -13.39 -20.90 -19.25
CA THR A 194 -12.71 -20.87 -20.55
C THR A 194 -11.96 -19.54 -20.72
N TRP A 195 -10.99 -19.49 -21.63
CA TRP A 195 -10.19 -18.28 -21.86
C TRP A 195 -11.05 -17.02 -22.11
N PHE A 196 -12.08 -17.14 -22.94
CA PHE A 196 -12.95 -16.00 -23.27
C PHE A 196 -13.86 -15.58 -22.10
N GLN A 197 -14.28 -16.53 -21.24
CA GLN A 197 -15.02 -16.22 -20.01
C GLN A 197 -14.11 -15.55 -18.96
N TYR A 198 -12.88 -16.04 -18.81
CA TYR A 198 -11.90 -15.45 -17.89
C TYR A 198 -11.61 -13.98 -18.24
N HIS A 199 -11.57 -13.65 -19.54
CA HIS A 199 -11.38 -12.27 -20.02
C HIS A 199 -12.70 -11.51 -20.23
N SER A 200 -13.84 -12.05 -19.83
CA SER A 200 -15.17 -11.45 -19.95
C SER A 200 -15.55 -11.05 -21.38
N LEU A 201 -15.01 -11.75 -22.39
CA LEU A 201 -15.28 -11.42 -23.81
C LEU A 201 -16.71 -11.77 -24.21
N ASP A 202 -17.33 -12.74 -23.58
CA ASP A 202 -18.75 -13.09 -23.70
C ASP A 202 -19.65 -11.94 -23.22
N VAL A 203 -19.33 -11.35 -22.06
CA VAL A 203 -20.06 -10.20 -21.50
C VAL A 203 -19.88 -8.96 -22.38
N ILE A 204 -18.63 -8.68 -22.80
CA ILE A 204 -18.32 -7.55 -23.67
C ILE A 204 -19.07 -7.72 -25.01
N GLY A 205 -19.04 -8.90 -25.61
CA GLY A 205 -19.76 -9.20 -26.85
C GLY A 205 -21.28 -9.00 -26.71
N PHE A 206 -21.85 -9.47 -25.60
CA PHE A 206 -23.27 -9.28 -25.31
C PHE A 206 -23.64 -7.80 -25.16
N LEU A 207 -22.87 -7.03 -24.41
CA LEU A 207 -23.10 -5.60 -24.22
C LEU A 207 -22.98 -4.80 -25.52
N LEU A 208 -21.99 -5.14 -26.35
CA LEU A 208 -21.84 -4.52 -27.68
C LEU A 208 -23.02 -4.87 -28.60
N ALA A 209 -23.52 -6.09 -28.56
CA ALA A 209 -24.70 -6.49 -29.33
C ALA A 209 -25.96 -5.72 -28.88
N CYS A 210 -26.16 -5.60 -27.57
CA CYS A 210 -27.28 -4.79 -27.02
C CYS A 210 -27.18 -3.31 -27.40
N ALA A 211 -25.99 -2.71 -27.29
CA ALA A 211 -25.76 -1.32 -27.68
C ALA A 211 -26.01 -1.09 -29.17
N SER A 212 -25.52 -2.01 -30.03
CA SER A 212 -25.74 -1.98 -31.47
C SER A 212 -27.22 -2.07 -31.83
N ALA A 213 -27.95 -3.00 -31.18
CA ALA A 213 -29.38 -3.14 -31.39
C ALA A 213 -30.16 -1.87 -30.98
N ALA A 214 -29.80 -1.26 -29.85
CA ALA A 214 -30.40 -0.01 -29.38
C ALA A 214 -30.14 1.15 -30.38
N ILE A 215 -28.90 1.29 -30.85
CA ILE A 215 -28.53 2.29 -31.84
C ILE A 215 -29.32 2.11 -33.13
N LEU A 216 -29.45 0.86 -33.63
CA LEU A 216 -30.22 0.56 -34.83
C LEU A 216 -31.71 0.84 -34.66
N LEU A 217 -32.29 0.57 -33.51
CA LEU A 217 -33.68 0.92 -33.21
C LEU A 217 -33.89 2.42 -33.20
N VAL A 218 -33.04 3.18 -32.53
CA VAL A 218 -33.11 4.66 -32.53
C VAL A 218 -32.96 5.21 -33.94
N ALA A 219 -31.97 4.74 -34.71
CA ALA A 219 -31.78 5.18 -36.08
C ALA A 219 -33.00 4.91 -36.98
N LYS A 220 -33.60 3.71 -36.85
CA LYS A 220 -34.88 3.38 -37.57
C LYS A 220 -36.02 4.28 -37.13
N CYS A 221 -36.21 4.52 -35.84
CA CYS A 221 -37.25 5.40 -35.32
C CYS A 221 -37.07 6.85 -35.85
N CYS A 222 -35.86 7.37 -35.82
CA CYS A 222 -35.54 8.69 -36.39
C CYS A 222 -35.84 8.74 -37.88
N PHE A 223 -35.41 7.72 -38.64
CA PHE A 223 -35.64 7.65 -40.08
C PHE A 223 -37.13 7.61 -40.45
N PHE A 224 -37.92 6.79 -39.73
CA PHE A 224 -39.38 6.73 -39.95
C PHE A 224 -40.07 8.05 -39.59
N SER A 225 -39.68 8.67 -38.46
CA SER A 225 -40.20 9.96 -38.05
C SER A 225 -39.90 11.04 -39.06
N PHE A 226 -38.66 11.12 -39.56
CA PHE A 226 -38.26 12.05 -40.61
C PHE A 226 -39.03 11.86 -41.91
N ARG A 227 -39.18 10.60 -42.37
CA ARG A 227 -40.02 10.28 -43.55
C ARG A 227 -41.48 10.71 -43.40
N LYS A 228 -42.06 10.54 -42.18
CA LYS A 228 -43.44 10.95 -41.91
C LYS A 228 -43.59 12.47 -41.98
N ILE A 229 -42.66 13.21 -41.37
CA ILE A 229 -42.64 14.69 -41.40
C ILE A 229 -42.48 15.21 -42.83
N CYS A 230 -41.55 14.66 -43.63
CA CYS A 230 -41.36 15.06 -45.05
C CYS A 230 -42.56 14.77 -45.94
N LYS A 231 -43.29 13.67 -45.68
CA LYS A 231 -44.53 13.35 -46.40
C LYS A 231 -45.67 14.32 -46.08
N THR A 232 -45.81 14.71 -44.81
CA THR A 232 -46.85 15.64 -44.34
C THR A 232 -46.61 17.08 -44.88
N GLY A 233 -45.31 17.50 -44.94
CA GLY A 233 -44.94 18.81 -45.52
C GLY A 233 -45.17 18.92 -47.03
N LYS A 234 -45.11 17.80 -47.77
CA LYS A 234 -45.44 17.75 -49.22
C LYS A 234 -46.94 17.81 -49.49
N LYS A 235 -47.79 17.31 -48.58
CA LYS A 235 -49.24 17.37 -48.72
C LYS A 235 -49.77 18.82 -48.50
N LYS A 236 -49.18 19.53 -47.55
CA LYS A 236 -49.58 20.93 -47.20
C LYS A 236 -49.13 21.98 -48.22
N LYS A 237 -48.27 21.64 -49.18
CA LYS A 237 -47.84 22.52 -50.31
C LYS A 237 -48.65 22.27 -51.61
N ARG A 238 -49.63 21.36 -51.59
CA ARG A 238 -50.46 21.00 -52.77
C ARG A 238 -51.94 21.39 -52.59
N GLU A 239 -52.26 21.89 -51.40
CA GLU A 239 -53.52 22.63 -51.13
C GLU A 239 -53.20 24.16 -51.14
#